data_86e5f81af27a8aa77aaf69470e22e37e
#
_entry.id   86e5f81af27a8aa77aaf69470e22e37e
#
_cell.length_a   1.000
_cell.length_b   1.000
_cell.length_c   1.000
_cell.angle_alpha   90.00
_cell.angle_beta   90.00
_cell.angle_gamma   90.00
#
_symmetry.space_group_name_H-M   'P 1'
#
loop_
_entity.id
_entity.type
_entity.pdbx_description
1 polymer ?
#
loop_
_entity_poly.entity_id
_entity_poly.type
_entity_poly.pdbx_seq_one_letter_code
_entity_poly.pdbx_strand_id
1 'polypeptide(L)'
;MRLLPILLLLALPVHAVEPSLQVLSYHDVKDYVAGDYDPDQYAVSTGNLIAQFTFLRDNGFHPVSVDDVIAAYDGRRPLPANAVLLTFDDGMESFYTRVYPLLKLFKYPAVISVVTSWIESDVVLEYAGKKRVSADFLTWDQLRE
;
A
#
# COMPACT_ATOMS: atom_id res chain seq x y z
N MET A 1 52.41 -15.21 -41.92
CA MET A 1 52.02 -14.29 -40.79
C MET A 1 50.50 -14.14 -40.84
N ARG A 2 49.78 -14.87 -39.98
CA ARG A 2 48.30 -14.78 -39.90
C ARG A 2 47.94 -13.76 -38.84
N LEU A 3 47.32 -12.65 -39.25
CA LEU A 3 46.76 -11.63 -38.33
C LEU A 3 45.46 -12.18 -37.72
N LEU A 4 45.44 -12.37 -36.41
CA LEU A 4 44.22 -12.69 -35.65
C LEU A 4 43.42 -11.38 -35.50
N PRO A 5 42.11 -11.39 -35.81
CA PRO A 5 41.31 -10.19 -35.57
C PRO A 5 41.04 -10.06 -34.04
N ILE A 6 41.43 -8.88 -33.49
CA ILE A 6 41.07 -8.52 -32.12
C ILE A 6 39.60 -8.12 -32.11
N LEU A 7 38.75 -8.97 -31.49
CA LEU A 7 37.36 -8.64 -31.26
C LEU A 7 37.24 -7.68 -30.07
N LEU A 8 37.03 -6.41 -30.37
CA LEU A 8 36.80 -5.37 -29.35
C LEU A 8 35.37 -5.54 -28.82
N LEU A 9 35.19 -6.15 -27.64
CA LEU A 9 33.90 -6.20 -26.93
C LEU A 9 33.65 -4.78 -26.35
N LEU A 10 32.75 -4.04 -26.99
CA LEU A 10 32.20 -2.80 -26.43
C LEU A 10 31.21 -3.19 -25.30
N ALA A 11 31.64 -3.06 -24.05
CA ALA A 11 30.74 -3.12 -22.90
C ALA A 11 29.86 -1.87 -22.92
N LEU A 12 28.60 -2.04 -23.29
CA LEU A 12 27.59 -1.00 -23.12
C LEU A 12 27.34 -0.79 -21.62
N PRO A 13 27.26 0.46 -21.13
CA PRO A 13 26.93 0.69 -19.74
C PRO A 13 25.52 0.18 -19.48
N VAL A 14 25.39 -0.84 -18.61
CA VAL A 14 24.13 -1.23 -18.04
C VAL A 14 23.74 -0.09 -17.10
N HIS A 15 22.77 0.73 -17.49
CA HIS A 15 22.16 1.67 -16.57
C HIS A 15 21.43 0.85 -15.51
N ALA A 16 21.97 0.79 -14.31
CA ALA A 16 21.24 0.30 -13.16
C ALA A 16 20.01 1.21 -12.99
N VAL A 17 18.82 0.64 -13.06
CA VAL A 17 17.59 1.35 -12.66
C VAL A 17 17.73 1.62 -11.18
N GLU A 18 17.82 2.89 -10.79
CA GLU A 18 17.82 3.25 -9.37
C GLU A 18 16.56 2.71 -8.72
N PRO A 19 16.66 2.03 -7.58
CA PRO A 19 15.50 1.49 -6.90
C PRO A 19 14.58 2.64 -6.49
N SER A 20 13.37 2.68 -7.04
CA SER A 20 12.36 3.67 -6.69
C SER A 20 11.33 3.03 -5.77
N LEU A 21 11.01 3.69 -4.66
CA LEU A 21 9.90 3.34 -3.79
C LEU A 21 8.68 4.18 -4.19
N GLN A 22 7.58 3.52 -4.50
CA GLN A 22 6.27 4.14 -4.64
C GLN A 22 5.49 3.96 -3.34
N VAL A 23 4.72 4.96 -2.93
CA VAL A 23 3.83 4.88 -1.78
C VAL A 23 2.40 5.07 -2.27
N LEU A 24 1.54 4.10 -2.00
CA LEU A 24 0.11 4.20 -2.26
C LEU A 24 -0.61 4.37 -0.92
N SER A 25 -1.26 5.53 -0.75
CA SER A 25 -1.98 5.87 0.47
C SER A 25 -3.49 5.75 0.26
N TYR A 26 -4.15 5.07 1.19
CA TYR A 26 -5.57 4.83 1.23
C TYR A 26 -6.13 5.29 2.58
N HIS A 27 -7.43 5.53 2.66
CA HIS A 27 -8.12 5.84 3.90
C HIS A 27 -9.27 4.86 4.12
N ASP A 28 -10.41 5.09 3.46
CA ASP A 28 -11.61 4.28 3.64
C ASP A 28 -11.85 3.35 2.42
N VAL A 29 -12.42 2.18 2.67
CA VAL A 29 -12.80 1.22 1.63
C VAL A 29 -14.28 0.90 1.75
N LYS A 30 -15.06 1.16 0.70
CA LYS A 30 -16.52 1.04 0.70
C LYS A 30 -17.01 0.18 -0.45
N ASP A 31 -18.15 -0.44 -0.25
CA ASP A 31 -18.90 -1.04 -1.35
C ASP A 31 -19.85 0.02 -1.91
N TYR A 32 -19.65 0.38 -3.16
CA TYR A 32 -20.55 1.28 -3.88
C TYR A 32 -21.60 0.47 -4.62
N VAL A 33 -22.85 0.87 -4.47
CA VAL A 33 -23.91 0.44 -5.37
C VAL A 33 -23.86 1.33 -6.62
N ALA A 34 -24.05 0.76 -7.80
CA ALA A 34 -24.03 1.51 -9.05
C ALA A 34 -25.01 2.68 -9.00
N GLY A 35 -24.50 3.91 -9.16
CA GLY A 35 -25.30 5.14 -9.09
C GLY A 35 -25.11 5.93 -7.79
N ASP A 36 -24.44 5.39 -6.77
CA ASP A 36 -24.11 6.14 -5.56
C ASP A 36 -22.94 7.09 -5.84
N TYR A 37 -23.18 8.37 -5.63
CA TYR A 37 -22.14 9.38 -5.58
C TYR A 37 -21.70 9.52 -4.12
N ASP A 38 -20.50 9.04 -3.81
CA ASP A 38 -19.87 9.36 -2.51
C ASP A 38 -19.07 10.65 -2.66
N PRO A 39 -19.45 11.75 -1.99
CA PRO A 39 -18.66 12.97 -1.95
C PRO A 39 -17.34 12.80 -1.19
N ASP A 40 -17.16 11.68 -0.50
CA ASP A 40 -15.93 11.34 0.22
C ASP A 40 -14.84 10.92 -0.77
N GLN A 41 -14.00 11.86 -1.15
CA GLN A 41 -12.89 11.64 -2.10
C GLN A 41 -11.77 10.76 -1.54
N TYR A 42 -11.84 10.39 -0.25
CA TYR A 42 -10.85 9.56 0.43
C TYR A 42 -11.20 8.07 0.41
N ALA A 43 -12.36 7.70 -0.12
CA ALA A 43 -12.78 6.31 -0.18
C ALA A 43 -12.51 5.67 -1.55
N VAL A 44 -12.11 4.40 -1.53
CA VAL A 44 -12.00 3.55 -2.72
C VAL A 44 -13.00 2.39 -2.61
N SER A 45 -13.54 1.92 -3.73
CA SER A 45 -14.40 0.73 -3.69
C SER A 45 -13.58 -0.55 -3.47
N THR A 46 -14.18 -1.55 -2.79
CA THR A 46 -13.55 -2.88 -2.63
C THR A 46 -13.16 -3.46 -4.00
N GLY A 47 -14.01 -3.32 -5.01
CA GLY A 47 -13.72 -3.79 -6.37
C GLY A 47 -12.51 -3.10 -7.00
N ASN A 48 -12.38 -1.79 -6.84
CA ASN A 48 -11.23 -1.04 -7.32
C ASN A 48 -9.94 -1.42 -6.56
N LEU A 49 -10.01 -1.63 -5.23
CA LEU A 49 -8.87 -2.07 -4.45
C LEU A 49 -8.37 -3.44 -4.93
N ILE A 50 -9.28 -4.39 -5.18
CA ILE A 50 -8.94 -5.71 -5.75
C ILE A 50 -8.29 -5.55 -7.12
N ALA A 51 -8.83 -4.69 -7.98
CA ALA A 51 -8.26 -4.42 -9.31
C ALA A 51 -6.85 -3.83 -9.21
N GLN A 52 -6.61 -2.91 -8.28
CA GLN A 52 -5.30 -2.32 -8.03
C GLN A 52 -4.30 -3.36 -7.52
N PHE A 53 -4.67 -4.19 -6.52
CA PHE A 53 -3.80 -5.26 -6.02
C PHE A 53 -3.48 -6.30 -7.09
N THR A 54 -4.46 -6.63 -7.94
CA THR A 54 -4.28 -7.50 -9.09
C THR A 54 -3.31 -6.88 -10.10
N PHE A 55 -3.46 -5.59 -10.38
CA PHE A 55 -2.54 -4.85 -11.26
C PHE A 55 -1.11 -4.87 -10.72
N LEU A 56 -0.89 -4.62 -9.44
CA LEU A 56 0.43 -4.68 -8.82
C LEU A 56 1.07 -6.05 -9.03
N ARG A 57 0.33 -7.13 -8.75
CA ARG A 57 0.80 -8.52 -8.94
C ARG A 57 1.17 -8.80 -10.39
N ASP A 58 0.27 -8.46 -11.31
CA ASP A 58 0.38 -8.88 -12.71
C ASP A 58 1.42 -8.04 -13.48
N ASN A 59 1.82 -6.89 -12.94
CA ASN A 59 2.82 -5.99 -13.55
C ASN A 59 4.17 -5.98 -12.80
N GLY A 60 4.42 -6.94 -11.93
CA GLY A 60 5.73 -7.09 -11.29
C GLY A 60 6.06 -5.99 -10.29
N PHE A 61 5.05 -5.41 -9.65
CA PHE A 61 5.24 -4.57 -8.48
C PHE A 61 5.39 -5.43 -7.23
N HIS A 62 6.21 -4.97 -6.31
CA HIS A 62 6.56 -5.69 -5.09
C HIS A 62 6.15 -4.88 -3.86
N PRO A 63 4.98 -5.18 -3.25
CA PRO A 63 4.63 -4.59 -1.96
C PRO A 63 5.66 -4.98 -0.90
N VAL A 64 6.19 -3.96 -0.19
CA VAL A 64 7.26 -4.09 0.80
C VAL A 64 6.79 -3.61 2.16
N SER A 65 7.40 -4.15 3.22
CA SER A 65 7.15 -3.72 4.59
C SER A 65 7.94 -2.45 4.94
N VAL A 66 7.58 -1.80 6.04
CA VAL A 66 8.39 -0.70 6.62
C VAL A 66 9.78 -1.20 6.99
N ASP A 67 9.91 -2.42 7.50
CA ASP A 67 11.22 -3.00 7.84
C ASP A 67 12.11 -3.17 6.61
N ASP A 68 11.53 -3.50 5.44
CA ASP A 68 12.26 -3.54 4.17
C ASP A 68 12.75 -2.14 3.77
N VAL A 69 11.90 -1.12 3.92
CA VAL A 69 12.27 0.28 3.64
C VAL A 69 13.38 0.75 4.56
N ILE A 70 13.27 0.48 5.87
CA ILE A 70 14.29 0.82 6.86
C ILE A 70 15.60 0.08 6.55
N ALA A 71 15.52 -1.21 6.21
CA ALA A 71 16.71 -1.99 5.86
C ALA A 71 17.43 -1.44 4.62
N ALA A 72 16.67 -0.93 3.65
CA ALA A 72 17.24 -0.30 2.47
C ALA A 72 17.86 1.06 2.79
N TYR A 73 17.17 1.87 3.60
CA TYR A 73 17.69 3.17 4.06
C TYR A 73 19.01 3.02 4.82
N ASP A 74 19.12 2.00 5.67
CA ASP A 74 20.35 1.69 6.43
C ASP A 74 21.45 1.02 5.57
N GLY A 75 21.20 0.78 4.28
CA GLY A 75 22.14 0.09 3.40
C GLY A 75 22.31 -1.40 3.69
N ARG A 76 21.44 -2.00 4.51
CA ARG A 76 21.52 -3.43 4.88
C ARG A 76 21.01 -4.35 3.76
N ARG A 77 20.00 -3.92 3.02
CA ARG A 77 19.40 -4.69 1.92
C ARG A 77 18.72 -3.73 0.93
N PRO A 78 18.98 -3.82 -0.38
CA PRO A 78 18.29 -2.97 -1.35
C PRO A 78 16.80 -3.34 -1.45
N LEU A 79 15.97 -2.36 -1.82
CA LEU A 79 14.59 -2.63 -2.22
C LEU A 79 14.56 -3.39 -3.55
N PRO A 80 13.54 -4.23 -3.78
CA PRO A 80 13.30 -4.79 -5.10
C PRO A 80 12.98 -3.69 -6.11
N ALA A 81 13.18 -3.96 -7.39
CA ALA A 81 12.65 -3.11 -8.44
C ALA A 81 11.13 -3.00 -8.31
N ASN A 82 10.55 -1.83 -8.67
CA ASN A 82 9.11 -1.57 -8.53
C ASN A 82 8.57 -1.80 -7.11
N ALA A 83 9.35 -1.42 -6.08
CA ALA A 83 8.90 -1.51 -4.69
C ALA A 83 7.70 -0.58 -4.44
N VAL A 84 6.69 -1.08 -3.73
CA VAL A 84 5.49 -0.33 -3.36
C VAL A 84 5.25 -0.47 -1.86
N LEU A 85 5.10 0.64 -1.14
CA LEU A 85 4.62 0.65 0.23
C LEU A 85 3.12 0.97 0.22
N LEU A 86 2.32 0.08 0.79
CA LEU A 86 0.88 0.29 0.96
C LEU A 86 0.64 0.90 2.34
N THR A 87 -0.04 2.05 2.40
CA THR A 87 -0.41 2.70 3.66
C THR A 87 -1.91 2.91 3.72
N PHE A 88 -2.47 2.72 4.91
CA PHE A 88 -3.88 2.96 5.19
C PHE A 88 -3.97 3.89 6.40
N ASP A 89 -4.61 5.04 6.23
CA ASP A 89 -4.63 6.09 7.23
C ASP A 89 -5.96 6.11 7.98
N ASP A 90 -5.98 6.78 9.14
CA ASP A 90 -7.10 7.05 10.03
C ASP A 90 -7.62 5.85 10.86
N GLY A 91 -7.26 4.62 10.52
CA GLY A 91 -7.73 3.45 11.27
C GLY A 91 -9.21 3.17 11.10
N MET A 92 -9.74 3.33 9.88
CA MET A 92 -11.15 3.03 9.56
C MET A 92 -11.45 1.55 9.79
N GLU A 93 -12.67 1.24 10.28
CA GLU A 93 -13.13 -0.14 10.51
C GLU A 93 -13.10 -0.98 9.21
N SER A 94 -13.29 -0.34 8.06
CA SER A 94 -13.19 -0.98 6.75
C SER A 94 -11.81 -1.59 6.47
N PHE A 95 -10.75 -1.14 7.14
CA PHE A 95 -9.45 -1.80 7.05
C PHE A 95 -9.54 -3.25 7.54
N TYR A 96 -10.15 -3.49 8.69
CA TYR A 96 -10.28 -4.83 9.24
C TYR A 96 -11.25 -5.70 8.44
N THR A 97 -12.39 -5.14 8.05
CA THR A 97 -13.46 -5.93 7.43
C THR A 97 -13.26 -6.19 5.93
N ARG A 98 -12.53 -5.30 5.22
CA ARG A 98 -12.35 -5.37 3.77
C ARG A 98 -10.89 -5.49 3.35
N VAL A 99 -10.02 -4.65 3.90
CA VAL A 99 -8.62 -4.57 3.45
C VAL A 99 -7.80 -5.74 3.97
N TYR A 100 -7.86 -6.02 5.28
CA TYR A 100 -7.04 -7.04 5.93
C TYR A 100 -7.23 -8.44 5.32
N PRO A 101 -8.45 -8.92 5.02
CA PRO A 101 -8.62 -10.18 4.29
C PRO A 101 -7.96 -10.19 2.91
N LEU A 102 -7.98 -9.07 2.19
CA LEU A 102 -7.33 -8.95 0.89
C LEU A 102 -5.80 -8.96 1.03
N LEU A 103 -5.25 -8.22 1.99
CA LEU A 103 -3.80 -8.24 2.26
C LEU A 103 -3.33 -9.67 2.57
N LYS A 104 -4.08 -10.42 3.37
CA LYS A 104 -3.78 -11.86 3.65
C LYS A 104 -3.85 -12.70 2.38
N LEU A 105 -4.87 -12.50 1.54
CA LEU A 105 -5.05 -13.24 0.29
C LEU A 105 -3.89 -12.99 -0.70
N PHE A 106 -3.52 -11.72 -0.88
CA PHE A 106 -2.44 -11.31 -1.78
C PHE A 106 -1.06 -11.49 -1.16
N LYS A 107 -0.97 -11.74 0.15
CA LYS A 107 0.27 -11.79 0.95
C LYS A 107 1.05 -10.47 0.88
N TYR A 108 0.34 -9.36 0.90
CA TYR A 108 0.91 -8.02 0.84
C TYR A 108 1.11 -7.46 2.25
N PRO A 109 2.31 -6.99 2.59
CA PRO A 109 2.52 -6.17 3.78
C PRO A 109 1.90 -4.79 3.56
N ALA A 110 1.46 -4.17 4.65
CA ALA A 110 0.95 -2.81 4.64
C ALA A 110 1.23 -2.14 5.98
N VAL A 111 1.10 -0.82 6.00
CA VAL A 111 1.13 0.02 7.21
C VAL A 111 -0.26 0.55 7.46
N ILE A 112 -0.66 0.56 8.72
CA ILE A 112 -1.85 1.28 9.14
C ILE A 112 -1.44 2.38 10.12
N SER A 113 -1.91 3.60 9.85
CA SER A 113 -1.75 4.75 10.75
C SER A 113 -3.09 5.01 11.44
N VAL A 114 -3.11 5.03 12.76
CA VAL A 114 -4.35 5.16 13.53
C VAL A 114 -4.36 6.45 14.34
N VAL A 115 -5.53 7.05 14.48
CA VAL A 115 -5.75 8.16 15.40
C VAL A 115 -6.24 7.58 16.72
N THR A 116 -5.34 7.43 17.68
CA THR A 116 -5.61 6.71 18.93
C THR A 116 -6.78 7.30 19.74
N SER A 117 -7.03 8.60 19.62
CA SER A 117 -8.18 9.26 20.30
C SER A 117 -9.53 8.95 19.67
N TRP A 118 -9.57 8.28 18.50
CA TRP A 118 -10.82 7.88 17.83
C TRP A 118 -11.22 6.44 18.18
N ILE A 119 -10.24 5.65 18.62
CA ILE A 119 -10.46 4.24 18.96
C ILE A 119 -11.21 4.14 20.28
N GLU A 120 -12.34 3.44 20.27
CA GLU A 120 -13.18 3.20 21.45
C GLU A 120 -13.54 4.51 22.19
N SER A 121 -13.76 5.58 21.44
CA SER A 121 -14.04 6.91 21.94
C SER A 121 -15.54 7.20 21.93
N ASP A 122 -16.05 7.91 22.94
CA ASP A 122 -17.44 8.44 22.96
C ASP A 122 -17.59 9.71 22.09
N VAL A 123 -16.53 10.15 21.44
CA VAL A 123 -16.53 11.38 20.65
C VAL A 123 -17.19 11.14 19.30
N VAL A 124 -18.17 11.97 18.96
CA VAL A 124 -18.69 12.08 17.61
C VAL A 124 -17.82 13.06 16.84
N LEU A 125 -17.19 12.57 15.78
CA LEU A 125 -16.32 13.39 14.93
C LEU A 125 -17.08 13.86 13.69
N GLU A 126 -16.73 15.03 13.22
CA GLU A 126 -17.15 15.48 11.88
C GLU A 126 -15.94 15.35 10.94
N TYR A 127 -15.97 14.32 10.10
CA TYR A 127 -14.87 13.98 9.19
C TYR A 127 -15.41 13.76 7.78
N ALA A 128 -14.79 14.39 6.80
CA ALA A 128 -15.20 14.33 5.39
C ALA A 128 -16.70 14.66 5.17
N GLY A 129 -17.23 15.65 5.94
CA GLY A 129 -18.64 16.06 5.86
C GLY A 129 -19.64 15.05 6.45
N LYS A 130 -19.17 14.04 7.15
CA LYS A 130 -20.00 13.03 7.82
C LYS A 130 -19.71 12.97 9.31
N LYS A 131 -20.75 12.68 10.09
CA LYS A 131 -20.57 12.34 11.50
C LYS A 131 -20.03 10.92 11.60
N ARG A 132 -18.96 10.76 12.36
CA ARG A 132 -18.30 9.48 12.64
C ARG A 132 -18.39 9.18 14.13
N VAL A 133 -18.56 7.92 14.45
CA VAL A 133 -18.57 7.38 15.81
C VAL A 133 -17.49 6.32 15.95
N SER A 134 -17.19 5.89 17.16
CA SER A 134 -16.13 4.90 17.40
C SER A 134 -16.31 3.59 16.61
N ALA A 135 -17.53 3.19 16.31
CA ALA A 135 -17.83 2.02 15.46
C ALA A 135 -17.35 2.16 14.00
N ASP A 136 -17.04 3.37 13.55
CA ASP A 136 -16.48 3.61 12.21
C ASP A 136 -14.96 3.38 12.16
N PHE A 137 -14.32 3.14 13.32
CA PHE A 137 -12.89 2.95 13.47
C PHE A 137 -12.55 1.59 14.07
N LEU A 138 -11.31 1.19 13.90
CA LEU A 138 -10.77 -0.04 14.48
C LEU A 138 -10.86 -0.02 16.01
N THR A 139 -11.00 -1.20 16.59
CA THR A 139 -10.82 -1.42 18.02
C THR A 139 -9.37 -1.78 18.34
N TRP A 140 -8.98 -1.66 19.61
CA TRP A 140 -7.66 -2.11 20.08
C TRP A 140 -7.45 -3.61 19.88
N ASP A 141 -8.51 -4.42 19.97
CA ASP A 141 -8.42 -5.87 19.77
C ASP A 141 -8.17 -6.21 18.29
N GLN A 142 -8.84 -5.53 17.36
CA GLN A 142 -8.60 -5.68 15.93
C GLN A 142 -7.16 -5.28 15.53
N LEU A 143 -6.59 -4.27 16.19
CA LEU A 143 -5.21 -3.84 15.95
C LEU A 143 -4.15 -4.82 16.47
N ARG A 144 -4.51 -5.70 17.43
CA ARG A 144 -3.58 -6.71 17.98
C ARG A 144 -3.57 -8.02 17.19
N GLU A 145 -4.57 -8.28 16.34
CA GLU A 145 -4.64 -9.47 15.49
C GLU A 145 -3.63 -9.42 14.33
#